data_46da8c73817e511e4d3e5e96e27adc06
#
_entry.id   46da8c73817e511e4d3e5e96e27adc06
#
_cell.length_a   1.000
_cell.length_b   1.000
_cell.length_c   1.000
_cell.angle_alpha   90.00
_cell.angle_beta   90.00
_cell.angle_gamma   90.00
#
_symmetry.space_group_name_H-M   'P 1'
#
loop_
_entity.id
_entity.type
_entity.pdbx_description
1 polymer ?
#
loop_
_entity_poly.entity_id
_entity_poly.type
_entity_poly.pdbx_seq_one_letter_code
_entity_poly.pdbx_strand_id
1 'polypeptide(L)' 'MKIRNIVIGLSLVLASGTAFAFSCPKHMKAIDAALPKAKLSSSQMADVKKYRAEGEKLHKDKMHKEALEALGKAEKILGI' A
#
# COMPACT_ATOMS: atom_id res chain seq x y z
N MET A 1 -21.42 1.47 -28.26
CA MET A 1 -20.02 1.90 -28.03
C MET A 1 -19.72 2.16 -26.59
N LYS A 2 -20.40 3.11 -25.99
CA LYS A 2 -20.13 3.53 -24.63
C LYS A 2 -20.38 2.42 -23.61
N ILE A 3 -21.39 1.62 -23.85
CA ILE A 3 -21.75 0.53 -22.96
C ILE A 3 -20.65 -0.52 -22.90
N ARG A 4 -20.03 -0.79 -24.01
CA ARG A 4 -18.95 -1.76 -24.06
C ARG A 4 -17.77 -1.32 -23.19
N ASN A 5 -17.47 -0.05 -23.25
CA ASN A 5 -16.36 0.50 -22.46
C ASN A 5 -16.64 0.37 -20.98
N ILE A 6 -17.88 0.56 -20.58
CA ILE A 6 -18.27 0.44 -19.18
C ILE A 6 -18.05 -0.99 -18.69
N VAL A 7 -18.45 -1.95 -19.49
CA VAL A 7 -18.30 -3.36 -19.12
C VAL A 7 -16.83 -3.71 -18.93
N ILE A 8 -16.00 -3.26 -19.84
CA ILE A 8 -14.55 -3.50 -19.74
C ILE A 8 -14.01 -2.89 -18.47
N GLY A 9 -14.46 -1.70 -18.12
CA GLY A 9 -14.02 -1.05 -16.90
C GLY A 9 -14.33 -1.86 -15.66
N LEU A 10 -15.50 -2.47 -15.62
CA LEU A 10 -15.88 -3.28 -14.48
C LEU A 10 -14.97 -4.49 -14.31
N SER A 11 -14.62 -5.14 -15.41
CA SER A 11 -13.71 -6.28 -15.36
C SER A 11 -12.37 -5.89 -14.79
N LEU A 12 -11.85 -4.75 -15.18
CA LEU A 12 -10.58 -4.25 -14.68
C LEU A 12 -10.64 -3.96 -13.19
N VAL A 13 -11.75 -3.42 -12.72
CA VAL A 13 -11.91 -3.14 -11.29
C VAL A 13 -11.82 -4.41 -10.47
N LEU A 14 -12.43 -5.48 -10.93
CA LEU A 14 -12.36 -6.75 -10.23
C LEU A 14 -10.94 -7.29 -10.17
N ALA A 15 -10.22 -7.20 -11.26
CA ALA A 15 -8.83 -7.63 -11.29
C ALA A 15 -7.98 -6.80 -10.32
N SER A 16 -8.24 -5.50 -10.26
CA SER A 16 -7.53 -4.62 -9.34
C SER A 16 -7.78 -5.01 -7.88
N GLY A 17 -9.01 -5.38 -7.55
CA GLY A 17 -9.33 -5.81 -6.20
C GLY A 17 -8.54 -7.04 -5.79
N THR A 18 -8.39 -8.00 -6.67
CA THR A 18 -7.59 -9.19 -6.42
C THR A 18 -6.13 -8.82 -6.21
N ALA A 19 -5.61 -7.92 -7.04
CA ALA A 19 -4.23 -7.48 -6.94
C ALA A 19 -3.94 -6.82 -5.59
N PHE A 20 -4.89 -6.09 -5.03
CA PHE A 20 -4.70 -5.46 -3.73
C PHE A 20 -4.44 -6.48 -2.64
N ALA A 21 -5.12 -7.62 -2.67
CA ALA A 21 -4.94 -8.65 -1.65
C ALA A 21 -3.51 -9.17 -1.63
N PHE A 22 -2.85 -9.23 -2.77
CA PHE A 22 -1.50 -9.75 -2.88
C PHE A 22 -0.42 -8.68 -2.83
N SER A 23 -0.79 -7.41 -2.88
CA SER A 23 0.22 -6.36 -2.97
C SER A 23 0.72 -5.87 -1.62
N CYS A 24 0.05 -6.17 -0.52
CA CYS A 24 0.49 -5.75 0.80
C CYS A 24 1.92 -6.18 1.13
N PRO A 25 2.32 -7.46 0.97
CA PRO A 25 3.71 -7.85 1.22
C PRO A 25 4.71 -7.14 0.31
N LYS A 26 4.30 -6.86 -0.92
CA LYS A 26 5.14 -6.14 -1.86
C LYS A 26 5.40 -4.71 -1.39
N HIS A 27 4.37 -4.04 -0.90
CA HIS A 27 4.50 -2.70 -0.35
C HIS A 27 5.38 -2.69 0.90
N MET A 28 5.22 -3.69 1.77
CA MET A 28 6.04 -3.80 2.97
C MET A 28 7.52 -3.97 2.61
N LYS A 29 7.82 -4.78 1.62
CA LYS A 29 9.20 -4.97 1.15
C LYS A 29 9.77 -3.68 0.56
N ALA A 30 8.97 -2.94 -0.19
CA ALA A 30 9.41 -1.68 -0.77
C ALA A 30 9.76 -0.67 0.31
N ILE A 31 8.94 -0.60 1.35
CA ILE A 31 9.19 0.28 2.49
C ILE A 31 10.47 -0.13 3.21
N ASP A 32 10.64 -1.41 3.49
CA ASP A 32 11.82 -1.92 4.18
C ASP A 32 13.10 -1.66 3.38
N ALA A 33 13.02 -1.76 2.07
CA ALA A 33 14.16 -1.51 1.21
C ALA A 33 14.51 -0.02 1.14
N ALA A 34 13.51 0.85 1.21
CA ALA A 34 13.71 2.29 1.11
C ALA A 34 14.17 2.92 2.43
N LEU A 35 13.80 2.34 3.56
CA LEU A 35 14.13 2.90 4.87
C LEU A 35 15.61 3.21 5.09
N PRO A 36 16.53 2.26 4.81
CA PRO A 36 17.96 2.54 5.03
C PRO A 36 18.52 3.64 4.13
N LYS A 37 17.88 3.87 3.00
CA LYS A 37 18.32 4.86 2.02
C LYS A 37 17.65 6.21 2.18
N ALA A 38 16.62 6.29 3.01
CA ALA A 38 15.82 7.49 3.12
C ALA A 38 16.52 8.53 4.01
N LYS A 39 16.48 9.77 3.55
CA LYS A 39 17.04 10.89 4.30
C LYS A 39 15.88 11.63 4.97
N LEU A 40 15.36 11.04 6.03
CA LEU A 40 14.22 11.56 6.74
C LEU A 40 14.63 12.09 8.11
N SER A 41 13.85 13.04 8.63
CA SER A 41 14.01 13.47 10.01
C SER A 41 13.64 12.33 10.96
N SER A 42 14.03 12.46 12.22
CA SER A 42 13.70 11.45 13.24
C SER A 42 12.21 11.23 13.36
N SER A 43 11.42 12.31 13.31
CA SER A 43 9.97 12.17 13.42
C SER A 43 9.36 11.52 12.18
N GLN A 44 9.87 11.85 11.01
CA GLN A 44 9.39 11.20 9.77
C GLN A 44 9.74 9.72 9.76
N MET A 45 10.93 9.37 10.21
CA MET A 45 11.35 7.98 10.30
C MET A 45 10.46 7.19 11.25
N ALA A 46 10.12 7.79 12.39
CA ALA A 46 9.22 7.18 13.36
C ALA A 46 7.83 6.98 12.77
N ASP A 47 7.35 7.95 12.01
CA ASP A 47 6.05 7.84 11.35
C ASP A 47 6.02 6.72 10.31
N VAL A 48 7.07 6.60 9.53
CA VAL A 48 7.17 5.53 8.53
C VAL A 48 7.11 4.16 9.21
N LYS A 49 7.89 3.99 10.26
CA LYS A 49 7.91 2.72 11.00
C LYS A 49 6.54 2.42 11.62
N LYS A 50 5.88 3.44 12.13
CA LYS A 50 4.55 3.30 12.72
C LYS A 50 3.53 2.84 11.67
N TYR A 51 3.50 3.50 10.53
CA TYR A 51 2.57 3.14 9.47
C TYR A 51 2.88 1.77 8.89
N ARG A 52 4.14 1.44 8.78
CA ARG A 52 4.56 0.13 8.30
C ARG A 52 4.08 -0.98 9.25
N ALA A 53 4.25 -0.80 10.56
CA ALA A 53 3.79 -1.76 11.56
C ALA A 53 2.26 -1.85 11.58
N GLU A 54 1.59 -0.72 11.45
CA GLU A 54 0.14 -0.66 11.40
C GLU A 54 -0.40 -1.40 10.17
N GLY A 55 0.24 -1.20 9.03
CA GLY A 55 -0.12 -1.90 7.81
C GLY A 55 0.05 -3.40 7.93
N GLU A 56 1.12 -3.86 8.56
CA GLU A 56 1.34 -5.28 8.79
C GLU A 56 0.27 -5.88 9.69
N LYS A 57 -0.08 -5.20 10.75
CA LYS A 57 -1.11 -5.66 11.67
C LYS A 57 -2.47 -5.74 10.97
N LEU A 58 -2.82 -4.72 10.23
CA LEU A 58 -4.08 -4.70 9.48
C LEU A 58 -4.12 -5.81 8.43
N HIS A 59 -2.99 -6.07 7.79
CA HIS A 59 -2.90 -7.16 6.83
C HIS A 59 -3.16 -8.52 7.50
N LYS A 60 -2.59 -8.75 8.66
CA LYS A 60 -2.82 -9.98 9.41
C LYS A 60 -4.26 -10.12 9.87
N ASP A 61 -4.90 -9.01 10.15
CA ASP A 61 -6.31 -8.98 10.54
C ASP A 61 -7.25 -9.05 9.34
N LYS A 62 -6.71 -9.27 8.15
CA LYS A 62 -7.45 -9.37 6.90
C LYS A 62 -8.17 -8.07 6.52
N MET A 63 -7.69 -6.96 7.02
CA MET A 63 -8.20 -5.63 6.68
C MET A 63 -7.31 -5.04 5.58
N HIS A 64 -7.36 -5.66 4.40
CA HIS A 64 -6.43 -5.37 3.31
C HIS A 64 -6.52 -3.94 2.80
N LYS A 65 -7.71 -3.38 2.74
CA LYS A 65 -7.89 -2.01 2.28
C LYS A 65 -7.23 -1.02 3.23
N GLU A 66 -7.49 -1.18 4.52
CA GLU A 66 -6.90 -0.33 5.55
C GLU A 66 -5.39 -0.51 5.63
N ALA A 67 -4.94 -1.75 5.44
CA ALA A 67 -3.51 -2.04 5.39
C ALA A 67 -2.82 -1.28 4.28
N LEU A 68 -3.41 -1.27 3.09
CA LEU A 68 -2.86 -0.53 1.96
C LEU A 68 -2.85 0.96 2.21
N GLU A 69 -3.85 1.49 2.89
CA GLU A 69 -3.88 2.90 3.25
C GLU A 69 -2.72 3.26 4.18
N ALA A 70 -2.49 2.44 5.20
CA ALA A 70 -1.39 2.66 6.14
C ALA A 70 -0.03 2.58 5.45
N LEU A 71 0.16 1.54 4.62
CA LEU A 71 1.39 1.37 3.88
C LEU A 71 1.61 2.50 2.88
N GLY A 72 0.53 2.97 2.26
CA GLY A 72 0.59 4.10 1.34
C GLY A 72 1.05 5.38 2.02
N LYS A 73 0.67 5.60 3.27
CA LYS A 73 1.13 6.75 4.03
C LYS A 73 2.63 6.67 4.27
N ALA A 74 3.13 5.49 4.61
CA ALA A 74 4.56 5.28 4.78
C ALA A 74 5.32 5.52 3.48
N GLU A 75 4.80 4.99 2.38
CA GLU A 75 5.42 5.18 1.07
C GLU A 75 5.46 6.65 0.65
N LYS A 76 4.40 7.38 0.96
CA LYS A 76 4.33 8.80 0.64
C LYS A 76 5.41 9.58 1.36
N ILE A 77 5.64 9.29 2.63
CA ILE A 77 6.70 9.93 3.40
C ILE A 77 8.07 9.58 2.80
N LEU A 78 8.23 8.34 2.38
CA LEU A 78 9.49 7.87 1.77
C LEU A 78 9.69 8.39 0.35
N GLY A 79 8.64 8.85 -0.31
CA GLY A 79 8.74 9.33 -1.68
C GLY A 79 8.79 8.23 -2.72
N ILE A 80 8.18 7.11 -2.43
CA ILE A 80 8.17 5.97 -3.35
C ILE A 80 6.80 5.57 -3.83
#